data_528384b49609ac6875f33239339b18c6
#
_entry.id   528384b49609ac6875f33239339b18c6
#
_cell.length_a   1.000
_cell.length_b   1.000
_cell.length_c   1.000
_cell.angle_alpha   90.00
_cell.angle_beta   90.00
_cell.angle_gamma   90.00
#
_symmetry.space_group_name_H-M   'P 1'
#
loop_
_entity.id
_entity.type
_entity.pdbx_description
1 polymer ?
#
loop_
_entity_poly.entity_id
_entity_poly.type
_entity_poly.pdbx_seq_one_letter_code
_entity_poly.pdbx_strand_id
1 'polypeptide(L)'
;MNLADAIILIVIAISALLSVRRGFTREAFSLLTWVAAFIIARLFSPALDLLLQDQIATPSLRAAVAFGMLFVLTLVVGALINHLLGELIRVTGLSSTDRLLGMVFGALRGVLLMVVLVALGRHLFGADPWWQESTLVPHLVMMEAWTRDMGEKLLALVMNV
;
A
#
# COMPACT_ATOMS: atom_id res chain seq x y z
N MET A 1 17.46 6.48 23.00
CA MET A 1 16.57 5.72 22.09
C MET A 1 15.53 5.05 22.96
N ASN A 2 14.31 5.43 22.80
CA ASN A 2 13.17 4.87 23.55
C ASN A 2 12.65 3.61 22.85
N LEU A 3 11.82 2.82 23.55
CA LEU A 3 11.18 1.60 22.99
C LEU A 3 10.42 1.90 21.68
N ALA A 4 9.67 3.01 21.64
CA ALA A 4 8.97 3.43 20.43
C ALA A 4 9.92 3.68 19.25
N ASP A 5 11.02 4.41 19.47
CA ASP A 5 12.00 4.69 18.43
C ASP A 5 12.63 3.39 17.91
N ALA A 6 12.94 2.44 18.81
CA ALA A 6 13.50 1.15 18.42
C ALA A 6 12.52 0.36 17.55
N ILE A 7 11.24 0.30 17.92
CA ILE A 7 10.19 -0.38 17.11
C ILE A 7 10.08 0.27 15.73
N ILE A 8 10.03 1.60 15.66
CA ILE A 8 9.94 2.35 14.40
C ILE A 8 11.11 1.99 13.49
N LEU A 9 12.34 2.06 14.00
CA LEU A 9 13.53 1.76 13.22
C LEU A 9 13.60 0.29 12.78
N ILE A 10 13.20 -0.64 13.64
CA ILE A 10 13.16 -2.07 13.31
C ILE A 10 12.17 -2.32 12.17
N VAL A 11 10.97 -1.76 12.22
CA VAL A 11 9.96 -1.93 11.17
C VAL A 11 10.46 -1.36 9.84
N ILE A 12 11.05 -0.17 9.84
CA ILE A 12 11.62 0.45 8.63
C ILE A 12 12.77 -0.41 8.09
N ALA A 13 13.67 -0.88 8.95
CA ALA A 13 14.79 -1.74 8.55
C ALA A 13 14.31 -3.07 7.95
N ILE A 14 13.34 -3.73 8.58
CA ILE A 14 12.75 -4.98 8.05
C ILE A 14 12.09 -4.71 6.70
N SER A 15 11.33 -3.63 6.55
CA SER A 15 10.70 -3.26 5.27
C SER A 15 11.76 -3.05 4.17
N ALA A 16 12.84 -2.32 4.46
CA ALA A 16 13.93 -2.09 3.54
C ALA A 16 14.64 -3.41 3.15
N LEU A 17 14.97 -4.27 4.12
CA LEU A 17 15.63 -5.56 3.88
C LEU A 17 14.79 -6.51 3.03
N LEU A 18 13.48 -6.58 3.28
CA LEU A 18 12.57 -7.39 2.47
C LEU A 18 12.51 -6.89 1.03
N SER A 19 12.51 -5.57 0.83
CA SER A 19 12.49 -4.97 -0.50
C SER A 19 13.80 -5.16 -1.28
N VAL A 20 14.96 -5.24 -0.60
CA VAL A 20 16.23 -5.64 -1.24
C VAL A 20 16.13 -7.02 -1.89
N ARG A 21 15.45 -7.97 -1.24
CA ARG A 21 15.27 -9.32 -1.78
C ARG A 21 14.29 -9.36 -2.95
N ARG A 22 13.27 -8.51 -2.94
CA ARG A 22 12.21 -8.46 -3.96
C ARG A 22 12.59 -7.63 -5.17
N GLY A 23 13.35 -6.56 -4.97
CA GLY A 23 13.69 -5.54 -5.95
C GLY A 23 12.63 -4.44 -6.08
N PHE A 24 13.10 -3.27 -6.53
CA PHE A 24 12.25 -2.07 -6.71
C PHE A 24 11.10 -2.30 -7.68
N THR A 25 11.40 -2.89 -8.83
CA THR A 25 10.39 -3.07 -9.90
C THR A 25 9.24 -3.93 -9.43
N ARG A 26 9.51 -5.02 -8.72
CA ARG A 26 8.45 -5.89 -8.19
C ARG A 26 7.60 -5.18 -7.12
N GLU A 27 8.23 -4.40 -6.25
CA GLU A 27 7.51 -3.64 -5.20
C GLU A 27 6.67 -2.52 -5.80
N ALA A 28 7.26 -1.71 -6.71
CA ALA A 28 6.57 -0.61 -7.36
C ALA A 28 5.38 -1.13 -8.20
N PHE A 29 5.61 -2.19 -9.00
CA PHE A 29 4.55 -2.79 -9.80
C PHE A 29 3.44 -3.41 -8.96
N SER A 30 3.79 -4.01 -7.82
CA SER A 30 2.79 -4.51 -6.86
C SER A 30 1.88 -3.38 -6.35
N LEU A 31 2.43 -2.23 -5.96
CA LEU A 31 1.63 -1.08 -5.53
C LEU A 31 0.77 -0.52 -6.66
N LEU A 32 1.34 -0.37 -7.87
CA LEU A 32 0.57 0.04 -9.04
C LEU A 32 -0.58 -0.91 -9.33
N THR A 33 -0.38 -2.23 -9.18
CA THR A 33 -1.43 -3.23 -9.35
C THR A 33 -2.56 -3.05 -8.34
N TRP A 34 -2.27 -2.75 -7.07
CA TRP A 34 -3.28 -2.49 -6.05
C TRP A 34 -4.12 -1.25 -6.39
N VAL A 35 -3.45 -0.16 -6.80
CA VAL A 35 -4.12 1.07 -7.24
C VAL A 35 -4.97 0.81 -8.47
N ALA A 36 -4.42 0.13 -9.47
CA ALA A 36 -5.15 -0.24 -10.69
C ALA A 36 -6.35 -1.14 -10.39
N ALA A 37 -6.20 -2.13 -9.50
CA ALA A 37 -7.29 -3.00 -9.09
C ALA A 37 -8.45 -2.22 -8.44
N PHE A 38 -8.12 -1.25 -7.59
CA PHE A 38 -9.13 -0.38 -6.99
C PHE A 38 -9.85 0.47 -8.03
N ILE A 39 -9.09 1.11 -8.92
CA ILE A 39 -9.65 1.98 -9.99
C ILE A 39 -10.53 1.15 -10.93
N ILE A 40 -10.03 0.01 -11.42
CA ILE A 40 -10.77 -0.87 -12.35
C ILE A 40 -12.04 -1.40 -11.66
N ALA A 41 -11.93 -1.89 -10.43
CA ALA A 41 -13.10 -2.34 -9.68
C ALA A 41 -14.11 -1.21 -9.50
N ARG A 42 -13.67 0.00 -9.16
CA ARG A 42 -14.55 1.17 -8.98
C ARG A 42 -15.26 1.58 -10.27
N LEU A 43 -14.56 1.59 -11.40
CA LEU A 43 -15.12 2.02 -12.68
C LEU A 43 -16.07 0.99 -13.29
N PHE A 44 -15.74 -0.30 -13.20
CA PHE A 44 -16.46 -1.36 -13.91
C PHE A 44 -17.43 -2.15 -13.03
N SER A 45 -17.39 -2.01 -11.68
CA SER A 45 -18.33 -2.71 -10.81
C SER A 45 -19.80 -2.37 -11.09
N PRO A 46 -20.22 -1.15 -11.49
CA PRO A 46 -21.62 -0.89 -11.81
C PRO A 46 -22.10 -1.68 -13.04
N ALA A 47 -21.25 -1.84 -14.04
CA ALA A 47 -21.57 -2.63 -15.23
C ALA A 47 -21.70 -4.13 -14.90
N LEU A 48 -20.81 -4.66 -14.06
CA LEU A 48 -20.86 -6.05 -13.62
C LEU A 48 -22.03 -6.28 -12.65
N ASP A 49 -22.39 -5.30 -11.81
CA ASP A 49 -23.55 -5.34 -10.93
C ASP A 49 -24.85 -5.59 -11.74
N LEU A 50 -25.02 -4.91 -12.86
CA LEU A 50 -26.17 -5.11 -13.76
C LEU A 50 -26.26 -6.55 -14.28
N LEU A 51 -25.13 -7.18 -14.60
CA LEU A 51 -25.09 -8.56 -15.08
C LEU A 51 -25.40 -9.59 -13.99
N LEU A 52 -25.21 -9.23 -12.73
CA LEU A 52 -25.46 -10.11 -11.58
C LEU A 52 -26.88 -9.95 -10.98
N GLN A 53 -27.76 -9.14 -11.57
CA GLN A 53 -29.09 -8.87 -11.04
C GLN A 53 -29.95 -10.12 -10.92
N ASP A 54 -29.83 -11.05 -11.86
CA ASP A 54 -30.62 -12.27 -11.87
C ASP A 54 -30.12 -13.33 -10.87
N GLN A 55 -28.86 -13.22 -10.44
CA GLN A 55 -28.25 -14.20 -9.52
C GLN A 55 -28.22 -13.72 -8.07
N ILE A 56 -28.12 -12.40 -7.83
CA ILE A 56 -28.00 -11.84 -6.49
C ILE A 56 -29.10 -10.77 -6.30
N ALA A 57 -30.12 -11.12 -5.54
CA ALA A 57 -31.26 -10.24 -5.29
C ALA A 57 -30.92 -9.04 -4.40
N THR A 58 -29.96 -9.18 -3.46
CA THR A 58 -29.60 -8.14 -2.49
C THR A 58 -28.63 -7.12 -3.12
N PRO A 59 -29.03 -5.83 -3.31
CA PRO A 59 -28.22 -4.85 -4.02
C PRO A 59 -26.83 -4.62 -3.40
N SER A 60 -26.75 -4.51 -2.07
CA SER A 60 -25.46 -4.27 -1.38
C SER A 60 -24.49 -5.46 -1.52
N LEU A 61 -25.00 -6.69 -1.44
CA LEU A 61 -24.19 -7.89 -1.63
C LEU A 61 -23.73 -8.00 -3.09
N ARG A 62 -24.60 -7.71 -4.04
CA ARG A 62 -24.31 -7.74 -5.47
C ARG A 62 -23.21 -6.74 -5.84
N ALA A 63 -23.31 -5.50 -5.35
CA ALA A 63 -22.28 -4.48 -5.54
C ALA A 63 -20.95 -4.88 -4.92
N ALA A 64 -20.95 -5.47 -3.71
CA ALA A 64 -19.75 -5.97 -3.06
C ALA A 64 -19.10 -7.13 -3.83
N VAL A 65 -19.91 -8.06 -4.36
CA VAL A 65 -19.42 -9.18 -5.17
C VAL A 65 -18.86 -8.68 -6.50
N ALA A 66 -19.55 -7.78 -7.19
CA ALA A 66 -19.09 -7.19 -8.45
C ALA A 66 -17.73 -6.48 -8.27
N PHE A 67 -17.61 -5.65 -7.24
CA PHE A 67 -16.36 -4.98 -6.91
C PHE A 67 -15.27 -6.00 -6.56
N GLY A 68 -15.56 -6.94 -5.66
CA GLY A 68 -14.59 -7.96 -5.21
C GLY A 68 -14.08 -8.84 -6.34
N MET A 69 -14.94 -9.26 -7.26
CA MET A 69 -14.54 -10.06 -8.43
C MET A 69 -13.56 -9.30 -9.33
N LEU A 70 -13.87 -8.06 -9.68
CA LEU A 70 -12.98 -7.24 -10.53
C LEU A 70 -11.67 -6.92 -9.82
N PHE A 71 -11.72 -6.62 -8.54
CA PHE A 71 -10.56 -6.34 -7.72
C PHE A 71 -9.61 -7.55 -7.67
N VAL A 72 -10.11 -8.72 -7.31
CA VAL A 72 -9.31 -9.95 -7.23
C VAL A 72 -8.79 -10.36 -8.60
N LEU A 73 -9.62 -10.29 -9.65
CA LEU A 73 -9.20 -10.61 -11.01
C LEU A 73 -8.03 -9.72 -11.46
N THR A 74 -8.12 -8.42 -11.20
CA THR A 74 -7.03 -7.48 -11.53
C THR A 74 -5.77 -7.77 -10.74
N LEU A 75 -5.88 -8.12 -9.44
CA LEU A 75 -4.72 -8.52 -8.63
C LEU A 75 -4.06 -9.80 -9.16
N VAL A 76 -4.82 -10.79 -9.60
CA VAL A 76 -4.29 -12.03 -10.19
C VAL A 76 -3.54 -11.74 -11.49
N VAL A 77 -4.13 -10.97 -12.40
CA VAL A 77 -3.48 -10.56 -13.65
C VAL A 77 -2.21 -9.77 -13.37
N GLY A 78 -2.27 -8.79 -12.44
CA GLY A 78 -1.11 -8.01 -12.04
C GLY A 78 -0.01 -8.84 -11.40
N ALA A 79 -0.36 -9.86 -10.60
CA ALA A 79 0.62 -10.77 -10.01
C ALA A 79 1.35 -11.60 -11.08
N LEU A 80 0.64 -12.06 -12.12
CA LEU A 80 1.25 -12.76 -13.27
C LEU A 80 2.24 -11.85 -14.01
N ILE A 81 1.83 -10.62 -14.32
CA ILE A 81 2.70 -9.64 -15.00
C ILE A 81 3.91 -9.31 -14.11
N ASN A 82 3.71 -9.11 -12.80
CA ASN A 82 4.79 -8.84 -11.85
C ASN A 82 5.80 -9.99 -11.77
N HIS A 83 5.33 -11.24 -11.86
CA HIS A 83 6.21 -12.40 -11.93
C HIS A 83 7.09 -12.37 -13.19
N LEU A 84 6.50 -12.11 -14.36
CA LEU A 84 7.23 -12.01 -15.63
C LEU A 84 8.25 -10.88 -15.64
N LEU A 85 7.89 -9.70 -15.12
CA LEU A 85 8.81 -8.57 -14.97
C LEU A 85 10.02 -8.92 -14.11
N GLY A 86 9.80 -9.65 -13.02
CA GLY A 86 10.89 -10.09 -12.16
C GLY A 86 11.87 -11.04 -12.83
N GLU A 87 11.39 -11.91 -13.72
CA GLU A 87 12.27 -12.79 -14.51
C GLU A 87 13.05 -11.99 -15.57
N LEU A 88 12.42 -11.01 -16.24
CA LEU A 88 13.10 -10.13 -17.19
C LEU A 88 14.26 -9.38 -16.54
N ILE A 89 14.06 -8.78 -15.36
CA ILE A 89 15.12 -8.06 -14.64
C ILE A 89 16.26 -8.99 -14.26
N ARG A 90 15.96 -10.21 -13.89
CA ARG A 90 16.97 -11.22 -13.56
C ARG A 90 17.83 -11.59 -14.76
N VAL A 91 17.22 -11.73 -15.93
CA VAL A 91 17.93 -12.08 -17.19
C VAL A 91 18.75 -10.90 -17.74
N THR A 92 18.28 -9.67 -17.58
CA THR A 92 18.97 -8.46 -18.09
C THR A 92 20.17 -8.02 -17.23
N GLY A 93 20.42 -8.66 -16.08
CA GLY A 93 21.53 -8.31 -15.19
C GLY A 93 21.34 -7.03 -14.37
N LEU A 94 20.20 -6.35 -14.49
CA LEU A 94 19.88 -5.12 -13.76
C LEU A 94 19.53 -5.36 -12.28
N SER A 95 19.69 -6.58 -11.79
CA SER A 95 19.27 -7.00 -10.46
C SER A 95 19.94 -6.24 -9.30
N SER A 96 21.18 -5.81 -9.47
CA SER A 96 21.91 -5.06 -8.40
C SER A 96 21.35 -3.66 -8.21
N THR A 97 21.12 -2.92 -9.30
CA THR A 97 20.53 -1.57 -9.26
C THR A 97 19.07 -1.64 -8.78
N ASP A 98 18.33 -2.62 -9.25
CA ASP A 98 16.93 -2.85 -8.83
C ASP A 98 16.82 -3.15 -7.33
N ARG A 99 17.78 -3.89 -6.75
CA ARG A 99 17.84 -4.16 -5.31
C ARG A 99 18.17 -2.92 -4.48
N LEU A 100 19.12 -2.07 -4.95
CA LEU A 100 19.45 -0.82 -4.27
C LEU A 100 18.25 0.14 -4.26
N LEU A 101 17.61 0.32 -5.41
CA LEU A 101 16.37 1.11 -5.49
C LEU A 101 15.27 0.49 -4.65
N GLY A 102 15.18 -0.84 -4.60
CA GLY A 102 14.27 -1.58 -3.74
C GLY A 102 14.46 -1.27 -2.26
N MET A 103 15.72 -1.16 -1.81
CA MET A 103 16.02 -0.80 -0.41
C MET A 103 15.49 0.59 -0.06
N VAL A 104 15.75 1.59 -0.91
CA VAL A 104 15.26 2.96 -0.70
C VAL A 104 13.73 2.99 -0.69
N PHE A 105 13.10 2.32 -1.66
CA PHE A 105 11.65 2.24 -1.76
C PHE A 105 11.03 1.51 -0.56
N GLY A 106 11.65 0.42 -0.12
CA GLY A 106 11.23 -0.33 1.07
C GLY A 106 11.35 0.49 2.36
N ALA A 107 12.38 1.32 2.47
CA ALA A 107 12.52 2.25 3.59
C ALA A 107 11.40 3.29 3.59
N LEU A 108 11.11 3.92 2.43
CA LEU A 108 10.00 4.87 2.28
C LEU A 108 8.65 4.23 2.62
N ARG A 109 8.40 3.02 2.14
CA ARG A 109 7.20 2.25 2.49
C ARG A 109 7.13 1.95 3.98
N GLY A 110 8.27 1.60 4.60
CA GLY A 110 8.38 1.39 6.04
C GLY A 110 8.01 2.65 6.83
N VAL A 111 8.48 3.81 6.40
CA VAL A 111 8.11 5.11 6.99
C VAL A 111 6.61 5.36 6.85
N LEU A 112 6.03 5.17 5.66
CA LEU A 112 4.59 5.35 5.45
C LEU A 112 3.76 4.41 6.33
N LEU A 113 4.16 3.14 6.46
CA LEU A 113 3.52 2.20 7.38
C LEU A 113 3.58 2.69 8.82
N MET A 114 4.73 3.22 9.26
CA MET A 114 4.86 3.76 10.60
C MET A 114 4.05 5.02 10.81
N VAL A 115 3.91 5.90 9.82
CA VAL A 115 3.00 7.06 9.88
C VAL A 115 1.56 6.61 10.16
N VAL A 116 1.07 5.59 9.43
CA VAL A 116 -0.27 5.05 9.63
C VAL A 116 -0.41 4.39 11.01
N LEU A 117 0.58 3.58 11.42
CA LEU A 117 0.57 2.91 12.73
C LEU A 117 0.62 3.90 13.89
N VAL A 118 1.41 4.98 13.77
CA VAL A 118 1.48 6.05 14.75
C VAL A 118 0.16 6.84 14.80
N ALA A 119 -0.46 7.13 13.65
CA ALA A 119 -1.75 7.80 13.58
C ALA A 119 -2.87 7.00 14.29
N LEU A 120 -2.87 5.67 14.11
CA LEU A 120 -3.81 4.78 14.82
C LEU A 120 -3.43 4.60 16.28
N GLY A 121 -2.15 4.41 16.57
CA GLY A 121 -1.62 4.12 17.90
C GLY A 121 -1.76 5.29 18.89
N ARG A 122 -1.74 6.54 18.41
CA ARG A 122 -1.88 7.72 19.29
C ARG A 122 -3.19 7.74 20.07
N HIS A 123 -4.26 7.11 19.55
CA HIS A 123 -5.53 7.00 20.25
C HIS A 123 -5.49 5.98 21.40
N LEU A 124 -4.58 5.00 21.33
CA LEU A 124 -4.43 3.93 22.30
C LEU A 124 -3.30 4.21 23.29
N PHE A 125 -2.18 4.71 22.81
CA PHE A 125 -0.90 4.83 23.55
C PHE A 125 -0.46 6.28 23.79
N GLY A 126 -1.23 7.27 23.32
CA GLY A 126 -0.85 8.67 23.41
C GLY A 126 -0.62 9.22 24.83
N ALA A 127 -1.17 8.55 25.86
CA ALA A 127 -0.96 8.87 27.26
C ALA A 127 0.25 8.18 27.91
N ASP A 128 0.84 7.19 27.24
CA ASP A 128 1.92 6.38 27.81
C ASP A 128 3.27 7.11 27.78
N PRO A 129 4.10 7.01 28.83
CA PRO A 129 5.41 7.70 28.88
C PRO A 129 6.35 7.28 27.75
N TRP A 130 6.40 5.99 27.41
CA TRP A 130 7.26 5.47 26.32
C TRP A 130 6.87 6.01 24.94
N TRP A 131 5.62 6.43 24.76
CA TRP A 131 5.15 7.07 23.55
C TRP A 131 5.53 8.55 23.49
N GLN A 132 5.30 9.29 24.59
CA GLN A 132 5.56 10.73 24.68
C GLN A 132 7.05 11.08 24.66
N GLU A 133 7.90 10.20 25.19
CA GLU A 133 9.36 10.37 25.21
C GLU A 133 10.05 9.97 23.89
N SER A 134 9.29 9.52 22.89
CA SER A 134 9.85 9.15 21.58
C SER A 134 10.29 10.38 20.81
N THR A 135 11.46 10.32 20.20
CA THR A 135 12.00 11.36 19.33
C THR A 135 11.40 11.29 17.92
N LEU A 136 11.02 10.09 17.45
CA LEU A 136 10.54 9.86 16.09
C LEU A 136 9.03 10.03 15.95
N VAL A 137 8.26 9.74 16.98
CA VAL A 137 6.79 9.86 16.95
C VAL A 137 6.33 11.27 16.54
N PRO A 138 6.86 12.40 17.09
CA PRO A 138 6.43 13.73 16.67
C PRO A 138 6.70 14.01 15.19
N HIS A 139 7.80 13.51 14.64
CA HIS A 139 8.13 13.67 13.22
C HIS A 139 7.16 12.90 12.32
N LEU A 140 6.78 11.68 12.72
CA LEU A 140 5.81 10.87 11.99
C LEU A 140 4.40 11.47 12.05
N VAL A 141 4.01 12.09 13.18
CA VAL A 141 2.73 12.80 13.30
C VAL A 141 2.69 14.05 12.38
N MET A 142 3.80 14.78 12.24
CA MET A 142 3.89 15.85 11.25
C MET A 142 3.71 15.33 9.82
N MET A 143 4.27 14.19 9.49
CA MET A 143 4.11 13.56 8.18
C MET A 143 2.68 13.03 7.95
N GLU A 144 1.95 12.66 9.00
CA GLU A 144 0.54 12.24 8.93
C GLU A 144 -0.34 13.33 8.32
N ALA A 145 -0.20 14.58 8.78
CA ALA A 145 -0.98 15.71 8.28
C ALA A 145 -0.76 15.91 6.77
N TRP A 146 0.48 15.80 6.33
CA TRP A 146 0.85 15.92 4.92
C TRP A 146 0.34 14.75 4.07
N THR A 147 0.44 13.51 4.57
CA THR A 147 -0.06 12.32 3.85
C THR A 147 -1.58 12.30 3.75
N ARG A 148 -2.29 12.83 4.76
CA ARG A 148 -3.75 12.98 4.73
C ARG A 148 -4.18 13.98 3.66
N ASP A 149 -3.59 15.19 3.61
CA ASP A 149 -3.88 16.21 2.60
C ASP A 149 -3.61 15.69 1.18
N MET A 150 -2.50 14.96 0.98
CA MET A 150 -2.19 14.32 -0.30
C MET A 150 -3.22 13.23 -0.65
N GLY A 151 -3.62 12.41 0.30
CA GLY A 151 -4.62 11.36 0.12
C GLY A 151 -5.98 11.92 -0.26
N GLU A 152 -6.43 13.00 0.39
CA GLU A 152 -7.69 13.69 0.06
C GLU A 152 -7.66 14.28 -1.36
N LYS A 153 -6.55 14.89 -1.78
CA LYS A 153 -6.37 15.41 -3.14
C LYS A 153 -6.40 14.29 -4.20
N LEU A 154 -5.73 13.15 -3.93
CA LEU A 154 -5.76 12.01 -4.84
C LEU A 154 -7.15 11.37 -4.94
N LEU A 155 -7.87 11.24 -3.81
CA LEU A 155 -9.23 10.74 -3.80
C LEU A 155 -10.17 11.66 -4.56
N ALA A 156 -10.06 12.98 -4.37
CA ALA A 156 -10.84 13.97 -5.11
C ALA A 156 -10.59 13.87 -6.63
N LEU A 157 -9.33 13.64 -7.04
CA LEU A 157 -8.98 13.47 -8.43
C LEU A 157 -9.60 12.19 -9.05
N VAL A 158 -9.62 11.08 -8.30
CA VAL A 158 -10.19 9.80 -8.75
C VAL A 158 -11.72 9.81 -8.71
N MET A 159 -12.33 10.57 -7.79
CA MET A 159 -13.79 10.66 -7.67
C MET A 159 -14.44 11.65 -8.63
N ASN A 160 -13.66 12.59 -9.19
CA ASN A 160 -14.14 13.56 -10.18
C ASN A 160 -13.97 13.09 -11.64
N VAL A 161 -13.49 11.86 -11.85
CA VAL A 161 -13.44 11.15 -13.13
C VAL A 161 -14.59 10.17 -13.22
#